data_a452b8c99c25254250d66249b93eedeb
#
_entry.id   a452b8c99c25254250d66249b93eedeb
#
_cell.length_a   1.000
_cell.length_b   1.000
_cell.length_c   1.000
_cell.angle_alpha   90.00
_cell.angle_beta   90.00
_cell.angle_gamma   90.00
#
_symmetry.space_group_name_H-M   'P 1'
#
loop_
_entity.id
_entity.type
_entity.pdbx_description
1 polymer ?
#
loop_
_entity_poly.entity_id
_entity_poly.type
_entity_poly.pdbx_seq_one_letter_code
_entity_poly.pdbx_strand_id
1 'polypeptide(L)'
;MSLKAIAKQLGISVTTVSRALNGYDDVSQETRARVEAEAQRRGYRPNTFARRLKMGTIDAVGLVFPVRPAPLNNNVFLEMVGEISHELARHDIDLLLIADDEQADKHGYMRMVQGRRVDALIVAHTLDDDPRLAQLQASGFPFLALGRSRLAQPYAWFDFDNYAGTCRATRHLIQQGHQRIALLGENNNQAFILQRRNGYLDALREAGLSDAWLRSVPATRRGGYQATLELLRLPEPPTAIITDCNTHGDGA
;
A
#
# COMPACT_ATOMS: atom_id res chain seq x y z
N MET A 1 -35.68 8.47 11.31
CA MET A 1 -36.66 7.49 10.75
C MET A 1 -36.28 6.09 11.19
N SER A 2 -37.19 5.12 11.26
CA SER A 2 -36.88 3.82 11.89
C SER A 2 -37.46 2.65 11.10
N LEU A 3 -36.82 1.47 11.20
CA LEU A 3 -37.32 0.20 10.66
C LEU A 3 -38.77 -0.10 11.09
N LYS A 4 -39.12 0.31 12.32
CA LYS A 4 -40.49 0.16 12.87
C LYS A 4 -41.54 0.90 12.03
N ALA A 5 -41.19 2.08 11.48
CA ALA A 5 -42.11 2.86 10.67
C ALA A 5 -42.36 2.23 9.28
N ILE A 6 -41.31 1.63 8.67
CA ILE A 6 -41.42 0.86 7.41
C ILE A 6 -42.27 -0.40 7.64
N ALA A 7 -41.98 -1.15 8.71
CA ALA A 7 -42.70 -2.37 9.09
C ALA A 7 -44.21 -2.11 9.28
N LYS A 8 -44.54 -1.05 10.01
CA LYS A 8 -45.94 -0.64 10.20
C LYS A 8 -46.65 -0.29 8.89
N GLN A 9 -45.97 0.45 7.97
CA GLN A 9 -46.57 0.84 6.70
C GLN A 9 -46.84 -0.35 5.79
N LEU A 10 -45.92 -1.33 5.75
CA LEU A 10 -46.01 -2.50 4.88
C LEU A 10 -46.80 -3.68 5.53
N GLY A 11 -47.21 -3.57 6.78
CA GLY A 11 -47.93 -4.64 7.48
C GLY A 11 -47.12 -5.88 7.75
N ILE A 12 -45.78 -5.76 7.87
CA ILE A 12 -44.84 -6.87 8.08
C ILE A 12 -44.00 -6.64 9.34
N SER A 13 -43.30 -7.69 9.79
CA SER A 13 -42.48 -7.59 10.99
C SER A 13 -41.23 -6.72 10.77
N VAL A 14 -40.73 -6.07 11.84
CA VAL A 14 -39.46 -5.33 11.81
C VAL A 14 -38.30 -6.25 11.41
N THR A 15 -38.37 -7.51 11.81
CA THR A 15 -37.39 -8.54 11.47
C THR A 15 -37.40 -8.79 9.94
N THR A 16 -38.58 -8.90 9.31
CA THR A 16 -38.72 -9.08 7.87
C THR A 16 -38.18 -7.88 7.10
N VAL A 17 -38.48 -6.66 7.56
CA VAL A 17 -37.91 -5.43 6.95
C VAL A 17 -36.37 -5.43 7.05
N SER A 18 -35.83 -5.77 8.22
CA SER A 18 -34.37 -5.85 8.43
C SER A 18 -33.72 -6.90 7.52
N ARG A 19 -34.35 -8.08 7.39
CA ARG A 19 -33.84 -9.16 6.52
C ARG A 19 -33.90 -8.81 5.06
N ALA A 20 -35.00 -8.19 4.61
CA ALA A 20 -35.14 -7.69 3.25
C ALA A 20 -34.03 -6.70 2.87
N LEU A 21 -33.80 -5.68 3.72
CA LEU A 21 -32.76 -4.64 3.49
C LEU A 21 -31.32 -5.16 3.62
N ASN A 22 -31.12 -6.30 4.26
CA ASN A 22 -29.81 -6.94 4.40
C ASN A 22 -29.57 -8.09 3.40
N GLY A 23 -30.48 -8.28 2.42
CA GLY A 23 -30.24 -9.23 1.34
C GLY A 23 -30.38 -10.71 1.72
N TYR A 24 -31.09 -11.05 2.81
CA TYR A 24 -31.26 -12.46 3.21
C TYR A 24 -32.13 -13.23 2.21
N ASP A 25 -31.72 -14.42 1.82
CA ASP A 25 -32.35 -15.24 0.79
C ASP A 25 -33.74 -15.79 1.18
N ASP A 26 -34.07 -15.78 2.45
CA ASP A 26 -35.37 -16.22 2.96
C ASP A 26 -36.47 -15.16 2.88
N VAL A 27 -36.19 -14.01 2.28
CA VAL A 27 -37.18 -12.97 1.95
C VAL A 27 -37.44 -12.98 0.45
N SER A 28 -38.72 -13.14 0.06
CA SER A 28 -39.11 -13.15 -1.34
C SER A 28 -38.69 -11.86 -2.07
N GLN A 29 -38.39 -11.96 -3.36
CA GLN A 29 -37.99 -10.80 -4.18
C GLN A 29 -39.08 -9.71 -4.18
N GLU A 30 -40.36 -10.09 -4.19
CA GLU A 30 -41.49 -9.15 -4.12
C GLU A 30 -41.47 -8.36 -2.82
N THR A 31 -41.32 -9.05 -1.67
CA THR A 31 -41.25 -8.40 -0.36
C THR A 31 -40.02 -7.48 -0.27
N ARG A 32 -38.88 -7.91 -0.82
CA ARG A 32 -37.65 -7.11 -0.87
C ARG A 32 -37.88 -5.82 -1.64
N ALA A 33 -38.40 -5.91 -2.85
CA ALA A 33 -38.68 -4.73 -3.69
C ALA A 33 -39.63 -3.73 -3.01
N ARG A 34 -40.69 -4.22 -2.34
CA ARG A 34 -41.62 -3.37 -1.57
C ARG A 34 -40.92 -2.66 -0.41
N VAL A 35 -40.05 -3.35 0.32
CA VAL A 35 -39.30 -2.78 1.45
C VAL A 35 -38.31 -1.74 0.97
N GLU A 36 -37.57 -2.02 -0.10
CA GLU A 36 -36.57 -1.11 -0.69
C GLU A 36 -37.25 0.17 -1.20
N ALA A 37 -38.35 0.06 -1.92
CA ALA A 37 -39.14 1.20 -2.40
C ALA A 37 -39.62 2.10 -1.26
N GLU A 38 -40.15 1.49 -0.16
CA GLU A 38 -40.63 2.24 0.98
C GLU A 38 -39.46 2.87 1.78
N ALA A 39 -38.34 2.20 1.87
CA ALA A 39 -37.12 2.74 2.48
C ALA A 39 -36.61 3.96 1.69
N GLN A 40 -36.57 3.87 0.37
CA GLN A 40 -36.16 4.96 -0.52
C GLN A 40 -37.12 6.15 -0.44
N ARG A 41 -38.42 5.89 -0.47
CA ARG A 41 -39.48 6.93 -0.34
C ARG A 41 -39.34 7.72 0.96
N ARG A 42 -38.92 7.05 2.04
CA ARG A 42 -38.72 7.66 3.37
C ARG A 42 -37.33 8.24 3.58
N GLY A 43 -36.39 8.10 2.62
CA GLY A 43 -34.99 8.46 2.81
C GLY A 43 -34.34 7.65 3.94
N TYR A 44 -34.85 6.43 4.21
CA TYR A 44 -34.25 5.56 5.21
C TYR A 44 -33.03 4.87 4.61
N ARG A 45 -31.87 5.08 5.22
CA ARG A 45 -30.67 4.29 4.93
C ARG A 45 -30.50 3.24 6.04
N PRO A 46 -30.28 1.96 5.68
CA PRO A 46 -29.95 0.95 6.66
C PRO A 46 -28.79 1.42 7.54
N ASN A 47 -28.89 1.21 8.84
CA ASN A 47 -27.79 1.51 9.74
C ASN A 47 -26.70 0.44 9.53
N THR A 48 -25.73 0.76 8.67
CA THR A 48 -24.57 -0.11 8.37
C THR A 48 -23.82 -0.48 9.65
N PHE A 49 -23.80 0.42 10.65
CA PHE A 49 -23.15 0.17 11.94
C PHE A 49 -23.80 -1.00 12.71
N ALA A 50 -25.14 -1.07 12.74
CA ALA A 50 -25.86 -2.16 13.40
C ALA A 50 -25.69 -3.50 12.66
N ARG A 51 -25.55 -3.47 11.32
CA ARG A 51 -25.26 -4.64 10.49
C ARG A 51 -23.83 -5.14 10.77
N ARG A 52 -22.85 -4.25 10.73
CA ARG A 52 -21.43 -4.51 11.01
C ARG A 52 -21.24 -5.13 12.40
N LEU A 53 -21.89 -4.56 13.41
CA LEU A 53 -21.84 -5.08 14.78
C LEU A 53 -22.37 -6.53 14.88
N LYS A 54 -23.41 -6.87 14.10
CA LYS A 54 -23.99 -8.23 14.10
C LYS A 54 -23.12 -9.22 13.32
N MET A 55 -22.44 -8.77 12.26
CA MET A 55 -21.56 -9.60 11.43
C MET A 55 -20.14 -9.69 11.99
N GLY A 56 -19.79 -8.85 12.96
CA GLY A 56 -18.44 -8.80 13.54
C GLY A 56 -17.39 -8.19 12.60
N THR A 57 -17.82 -7.51 11.51
CA THR A 57 -16.95 -6.81 10.55
C THR A 57 -17.02 -5.31 10.75
N ILE A 58 -15.95 -4.60 10.39
CA ILE A 58 -15.87 -3.14 10.39
C ILE A 58 -16.09 -2.60 8.97
N ASP A 59 -15.82 -3.44 7.95
CA ASP A 59 -15.76 -3.10 6.54
C ASP A 59 -14.75 -1.96 6.28
N ALA A 60 -13.58 -2.07 6.91
CA ALA A 60 -12.49 -1.14 6.75
C ALA A 60 -11.14 -1.86 6.69
N VAL A 61 -10.28 -1.42 5.77
CA VAL A 61 -8.89 -1.86 5.63
C VAL A 61 -7.96 -0.68 5.92
N GLY A 62 -6.94 -0.90 6.74
CA GLY A 62 -5.92 0.12 7.01
C GLY A 62 -4.73 -0.02 6.07
N LEU A 63 -4.28 1.09 5.46
CA LEU A 63 -3.02 1.16 4.74
C LEU A 63 -1.97 1.84 5.64
N VAL A 64 -0.99 1.05 6.06
CA VAL A 64 0.10 1.48 6.95
C VAL A 64 1.30 1.87 6.10
N PHE A 65 1.85 3.07 6.35
CA PHE A 65 3.04 3.57 5.68
C PHE A 65 3.88 4.42 6.65
N PRO A 66 5.22 4.52 6.43
CA PRO A 66 6.08 5.30 7.32
C PRO A 66 5.81 6.80 7.22
N VAL A 67 5.97 7.52 8.33
CA VAL A 67 5.92 8.99 8.33
C VAL A 67 7.10 9.57 7.54
N ARG A 68 8.25 8.90 7.60
CA ARG A 68 9.49 9.32 6.92
C ARG A 68 10.20 8.12 6.28
N PRO A 69 10.68 8.24 5.02
CA PRO A 69 10.44 9.35 4.09
C PRO A 69 8.94 9.47 3.78
N ALA A 70 8.43 10.68 3.48
CA ALA A 70 7.00 10.93 3.28
C ALA A 70 6.52 10.33 1.93
N PRO A 71 5.94 9.14 1.89
CA PRO A 71 5.56 8.48 0.64
C PRO A 71 4.43 9.19 -0.09
N LEU A 72 3.64 10.00 0.62
CA LEU A 72 2.57 10.80 0.03
C LEU A 72 3.07 11.92 -0.91
N ASN A 73 4.37 12.16 -0.99
CA ASN A 73 4.99 13.02 -2.01
C ASN A 73 5.30 12.26 -3.32
N ASN A 74 5.06 10.95 -3.37
CA ASN A 74 5.31 10.11 -4.54
C ASN A 74 4.00 9.88 -5.29
N ASN A 75 3.91 10.39 -6.53
CA ASN A 75 2.72 10.28 -7.35
C ASN A 75 2.31 8.82 -7.61
N VAL A 76 3.28 7.93 -7.83
CA VAL A 76 3.00 6.49 -8.06
C VAL A 76 2.36 5.86 -6.83
N PHE A 77 2.82 6.22 -5.63
CA PHE A 77 2.21 5.75 -4.40
C PHE A 77 0.79 6.28 -4.22
N LEU A 78 0.55 7.56 -4.52
CA LEU A 78 -0.79 8.16 -4.45
C LEU A 78 -1.76 7.55 -5.47
N GLU A 79 -1.32 7.28 -6.70
CA GLU A 79 -2.12 6.57 -7.70
C GLU A 79 -2.51 5.18 -7.20
N MET A 80 -1.56 4.42 -6.66
CA MET A 80 -1.83 3.10 -6.07
C MET A 80 -2.83 3.19 -4.90
N VAL A 81 -2.70 4.17 -4.01
CA VAL A 81 -3.66 4.42 -2.92
C VAL A 81 -5.07 4.71 -3.48
N GLY A 82 -5.15 5.51 -4.55
CA GLY A 82 -6.39 5.82 -5.23
C GLY A 82 -7.07 4.58 -5.80
N GLU A 83 -6.33 3.72 -6.50
CA GLU A 83 -6.85 2.48 -7.09
C GLU A 83 -7.27 1.48 -6.00
N ILE A 84 -6.48 1.31 -4.94
CA ILE A 84 -6.86 0.47 -3.80
C ILE A 84 -8.18 0.96 -3.17
N SER A 85 -8.29 2.28 -2.93
CA SER A 85 -9.51 2.87 -2.37
C SER A 85 -10.72 2.68 -3.28
N HIS A 86 -10.53 2.87 -4.59
CA HIS A 86 -11.57 2.68 -5.58
C HIS A 86 -12.09 1.24 -5.60
N GLU A 87 -11.17 0.26 -5.62
CA GLU A 87 -11.56 -1.15 -5.66
C GLU A 87 -12.23 -1.60 -4.35
N LEU A 88 -11.73 -1.19 -3.19
CA LEU A 88 -12.35 -1.48 -1.91
C LEU A 88 -13.76 -0.87 -1.81
N ALA A 89 -13.97 0.34 -2.33
CA ALA A 89 -15.29 0.99 -2.31
C ALA A 89 -16.34 0.23 -3.12
N ARG A 90 -15.96 -0.53 -4.16
CA ARG A 90 -16.86 -1.42 -4.91
C ARG A 90 -17.42 -2.57 -4.05
N HIS A 91 -16.78 -2.85 -2.94
CA HIS A 91 -17.17 -3.86 -1.96
C HIS A 91 -17.72 -3.25 -0.66
N ASP A 92 -18.04 -1.95 -0.65
CA ASP A 92 -18.47 -1.20 0.54
C ASP A 92 -17.44 -1.22 1.69
N ILE A 93 -16.14 -1.31 1.35
CA ILE A 93 -15.01 -1.31 2.30
C ILE A 93 -14.31 0.05 2.27
N ASP A 94 -14.12 0.64 3.44
CA ASP A 94 -13.40 1.92 3.59
C ASP A 94 -11.88 1.69 3.66
N LEU A 95 -11.07 2.59 3.06
CA LEU A 95 -9.62 2.62 3.22
C LEU A 95 -9.21 3.67 4.24
N LEU A 96 -8.54 3.25 5.31
CA LEU A 96 -7.98 4.15 6.33
C LEU A 96 -6.47 4.29 6.12
N LEU A 97 -5.99 5.53 5.96
CA LEU A 97 -4.57 5.81 5.88
C LEU A 97 -3.97 5.92 7.29
N ILE A 98 -2.96 5.12 7.58
CA ILE A 98 -2.32 5.02 8.90
C ILE A 98 -0.83 5.33 8.74
N ALA A 99 -0.45 6.55 9.10
CA ALA A 99 0.95 6.91 9.19
C ALA A 99 1.56 6.27 10.45
N ASP A 100 2.64 5.53 10.27
CA ASP A 100 3.36 4.87 11.35
C ASP A 100 4.72 5.53 11.58
N ASP A 101 4.99 5.89 12.81
CA ASP A 101 6.27 6.44 13.23
C ASP A 101 7.05 5.34 13.97
N GLU A 102 8.15 4.90 13.36
CA GLU A 102 9.01 3.87 13.94
C GLU A 102 9.61 4.26 15.30
N GLN A 103 9.66 5.55 15.61
CA GLN A 103 10.20 6.09 16.86
C GLN A 103 9.12 6.27 17.94
N ALA A 104 7.84 6.01 17.60
CA ALA A 104 6.77 6.16 18.56
C ALA A 104 6.70 4.99 19.55
N ASP A 105 6.47 5.28 20.84
CA ASP A 105 6.26 4.26 21.88
C ASP A 105 5.06 3.32 21.58
N LYS A 106 4.10 3.80 20.78
CA LYS A 106 2.92 3.04 20.37
C LYS A 106 2.65 3.24 18.88
N HIS A 107 2.80 2.16 18.13
CA HIS A 107 2.50 2.16 16.71
C HIS A 107 1.02 2.42 16.41
N GLY A 108 0.77 3.34 15.46
CA GLY A 108 -0.58 3.73 15.06
C GLY A 108 -1.42 2.57 14.55
N TYR A 109 -0.81 1.64 13.80
CA TYR A 109 -1.49 0.47 13.24
C TYR A 109 -1.97 -0.51 14.34
N MET A 110 -1.17 -0.73 15.40
CA MET A 110 -1.58 -1.60 16.50
C MET A 110 -2.75 -1.05 17.28
N ARG A 111 -2.86 0.27 17.41
CA ARG A 111 -4.05 0.91 17.99
C ARG A 111 -5.31 0.63 17.16
N MET A 112 -5.21 0.58 15.83
CA MET A 112 -6.32 0.24 14.95
C MET A 112 -6.72 -1.24 15.11
N VAL A 113 -5.74 -2.15 15.19
CA VAL A 113 -5.94 -3.59 15.42
C VAL A 113 -6.61 -3.83 16.77
N GLN A 114 -6.01 -3.34 17.86
CA GLN A 114 -6.53 -3.53 19.23
C GLN A 114 -7.89 -2.88 19.45
N GLY A 115 -8.11 -1.72 18.82
CA GLY A 115 -9.38 -0.99 18.87
C GLY A 115 -10.45 -1.55 17.95
N ARG A 116 -10.19 -2.64 17.22
CA ARG A 116 -11.10 -3.22 16.21
C ARG A 116 -11.66 -2.14 15.28
N ARG A 117 -10.77 -1.34 14.69
CA ARG A 117 -11.16 -0.26 13.77
C ARG A 117 -10.94 -0.62 12.31
N VAL A 118 -10.31 -1.74 12.04
CA VAL A 118 -10.05 -2.31 10.72
C VAL A 118 -10.17 -3.83 10.79
N ASP A 119 -10.51 -4.47 9.68
CA ASP A 119 -10.59 -5.93 9.56
C ASP A 119 -9.29 -6.54 9.01
N ALA A 120 -8.50 -5.75 8.26
CA ALA A 120 -7.21 -6.14 7.75
C ALA A 120 -6.29 -4.92 7.59
N LEU A 121 -5.00 -5.17 7.42
CA LEU A 121 -4.01 -4.15 7.11
C LEU A 121 -3.30 -4.43 5.79
N ILE A 122 -3.03 -3.38 5.04
CA ILE A 122 -2.05 -3.36 3.95
C ILE A 122 -0.83 -2.62 4.49
N VAL A 123 0.35 -3.24 4.47
CA VAL A 123 1.58 -2.65 4.98
C VAL A 123 2.49 -2.30 3.82
N ALA A 124 2.67 -1.01 3.57
CA ALA A 124 3.52 -0.50 2.50
C ALA A 124 4.93 -0.14 2.97
N HIS A 125 5.85 0.04 2.02
CA HIS A 125 7.25 0.37 2.29
C HIS A 125 7.90 -0.60 3.28
N THR A 126 7.79 -1.89 2.97
CA THR A 126 8.30 -2.96 3.82
C THR A 126 9.83 -2.92 3.92
N LEU A 127 10.33 -3.27 5.10
CA LEU A 127 11.75 -3.51 5.33
C LEU A 127 12.12 -4.96 4.99
N ASP A 128 13.40 -5.24 4.79
CA ASP A 128 13.90 -6.61 4.54
C ASP A 128 13.58 -7.54 5.73
N ASP A 129 13.76 -7.04 6.96
CA ASP A 129 13.27 -7.64 8.21
C ASP A 129 12.28 -6.65 8.85
N ASP A 130 10.98 -6.80 8.54
CA ASP A 130 9.98 -5.82 8.95
C ASP A 130 9.31 -6.22 10.28
N PRO A 131 9.57 -5.48 11.38
CA PRO A 131 9.00 -5.80 12.68
C PRO A 131 7.47 -5.66 12.72
N ARG A 132 6.88 -4.81 11.88
CA ARG A 132 5.43 -4.62 11.78
C ARG A 132 4.77 -5.90 11.27
N LEU A 133 5.32 -6.49 10.20
CA LEU A 133 4.82 -7.73 9.62
C LEU A 133 5.01 -8.91 10.58
N ALA A 134 6.17 -8.99 11.27
CA ALA A 134 6.41 -10.01 12.27
C ALA A 134 5.40 -9.93 13.44
N GLN A 135 5.09 -8.72 13.90
CA GLN A 135 4.11 -8.51 14.97
C GLN A 135 2.68 -8.85 14.53
N LEU A 136 2.29 -8.49 13.30
CA LEU A 136 0.99 -8.84 12.74
C LEU A 136 0.85 -10.35 12.57
N GLN A 137 1.89 -11.02 12.05
CA GLN A 137 1.91 -12.48 11.91
C GLN A 137 1.77 -13.18 13.28
N ALA A 138 2.51 -12.72 14.29
CA ALA A 138 2.43 -13.26 15.66
C ALA A 138 1.06 -13.05 16.30
N SER A 139 0.36 -11.95 15.98
CA SER A 139 -0.98 -11.66 16.49
C SER A 139 -2.10 -12.40 15.74
N GLY A 140 -1.79 -13.05 14.61
CA GLY A 140 -2.78 -13.68 13.73
C GLY A 140 -3.72 -12.68 13.04
N PHE A 141 -3.38 -11.39 13.03
CA PHE A 141 -4.21 -10.38 12.38
C PHE A 141 -4.02 -10.40 10.86
N PRO A 142 -5.10 -10.34 10.05
CA PRO A 142 -5.00 -10.39 8.60
C PRO A 142 -4.22 -9.20 8.04
N PHE A 143 -3.24 -9.47 7.17
CA PHE A 143 -2.50 -8.43 6.48
C PHE A 143 -2.05 -8.85 5.08
N LEU A 144 -1.83 -7.85 4.23
CA LEU A 144 -1.14 -7.93 2.95
C LEU A 144 0.08 -7.01 2.99
N ALA A 145 1.25 -7.51 2.63
CA ALA A 145 2.43 -6.67 2.46
C ALA A 145 2.54 -6.14 1.03
N LEU A 146 2.75 -4.84 0.86
CA LEU A 146 3.19 -4.23 -0.39
C LEU A 146 4.72 -4.14 -0.37
N GLY A 147 5.33 -5.18 -0.92
CA GLY A 147 6.75 -5.48 -0.82
C GLY A 147 7.01 -6.79 -0.09
N ARG A 148 8.22 -7.31 -0.21
CA ARG A 148 8.63 -8.57 0.42
C ARG A 148 9.50 -8.31 1.63
N SER A 149 9.34 -9.14 2.66
CA SER A 149 10.13 -9.13 3.88
C SER A 149 10.46 -10.57 4.28
N ARG A 150 11.49 -10.77 5.06
CA ARG A 150 11.85 -12.09 5.60
C ARG A 150 10.99 -12.38 6.83
N LEU A 151 10.00 -13.26 6.68
CA LEU A 151 9.18 -13.75 7.78
C LEU A 151 9.35 -15.26 7.97
N ALA A 152 9.09 -15.72 9.19
CA ALA A 152 9.26 -17.13 9.55
C ALA A 152 8.24 -18.05 8.84
N GLN A 153 7.06 -17.54 8.50
CA GLN A 153 5.99 -18.31 7.87
C GLN A 153 5.47 -17.60 6.61
N PRO A 154 4.87 -18.34 5.66
CA PRO A 154 4.23 -17.75 4.49
C PRO A 154 3.18 -16.71 4.85
N TYR A 155 3.06 -15.66 4.07
CA TYR A 155 2.11 -14.56 4.24
C TYR A 155 1.69 -14.01 2.88
N ALA A 156 0.62 -13.21 2.84
CA ALA A 156 0.15 -12.56 1.64
C ALA A 156 1.02 -11.32 1.33
N TRP A 157 1.54 -11.24 0.11
CA TRP A 157 2.30 -10.09 -0.36
C TRP A 157 2.04 -9.82 -1.84
N PHE A 158 2.24 -8.58 -2.23
CA PHE A 158 2.31 -8.12 -3.62
C PHE A 158 3.55 -7.26 -3.79
N ASP A 159 4.33 -7.48 -4.83
CA ASP A 159 5.54 -6.74 -5.13
C ASP A 159 5.85 -6.75 -6.62
N PHE A 160 6.62 -5.77 -7.07
CA PHE A 160 7.24 -5.78 -8.38
C PHE A 160 8.61 -6.48 -8.31
N ASP A 161 9.07 -7.03 -9.41
CA ASP A 161 10.43 -7.56 -9.48
C ASP A 161 11.45 -6.42 -9.62
N ASN A 162 11.69 -5.77 -8.48
CA ASN A 162 12.60 -4.62 -8.37
C ASN A 162 14.03 -4.98 -8.74
N TYR A 163 14.48 -6.19 -8.38
CA TYR A 163 15.79 -6.70 -8.73
C TYR A 163 15.94 -6.85 -10.25
N ALA A 164 15.05 -7.60 -10.88
CA ALA A 164 15.11 -7.84 -12.32
C ALA A 164 14.93 -6.54 -13.13
N GLY A 165 14.10 -5.62 -12.64
CA GLY A 165 13.90 -4.31 -13.27
C GLY A 165 15.21 -3.55 -13.38
N THR A 166 15.91 -3.36 -12.27
CA THR A 166 17.18 -2.62 -12.24
C THR A 166 18.31 -3.38 -12.92
N CYS A 167 18.36 -4.70 -12.76
CA CYS A 167 19.34 -5.54 -13.45
C CYS A 167 19.21 -5.40 -15.00
N ARG A 168 17.99 -5.42 -15.53
CA ARG A 168 17.73 -5.22 -16.98
C ARG A 168 18.09 -3.81 -17.43
N ALA A 169 17.76 -2.79 -16.65
CA ALA A 169 18.13 -1.41 -16.97
C ALA A 169 19.66 -1.24 -17.05
N THR A 170 20.38 -1.80 -16.07
CA THR A 170 21.86 -1.76 -16.04
C THR A 170 22.46 -2.52 -17.22
N ARG A 171 22.00 -3.74 -17.50
CA ARG A 171 22.45 -4.52 -18.65
C ARG A 171 22.18 -3.82 -19.98
N HIS A 172 21.03 -3.14 -20.10
CA HIS A 172 20.72 -2.35 -21.29
C HIS A 172 21.75 -1.25 -21.53
N LEU A 173 22.12 -0.49 -20.50
CA LEU A 173 23.16 0.54 -20.62
C LEU A 173 24.54 -0.04 -20.97
N ILE A 174 24.88 -1.20 -20.40
CA ILE A 174 26.12 -1.92 -20.75
C ILE A 174 26.11 -2.32 -22.22
N GLN A 175 25.00 -2.82 -22.74
CA GLN A 175 24.84 -3.17 -24.16
C GLN A 175 24.95 -1.94 -25.10
N GLN A 176 24.60 -0.74 -24.60
CA GLN A 176 24.80 0.53 -25.29
C GLN A 176 26.25 1.02 -25.24
N GLY A 177 27.16 0.29 -24.60
CA GLY A 177 28.59 0.60 -24.50
C GLY A 177 28.96 1.45 -23.27
N HIS A 178 28.04 1.73 -22.37
CA HIS A 178 28.36 2.44 -21.14
C HIS A 178 29.17 1.54 -20.19
N GLN A 179 30.34 2.03 -19.74
CA GLN A 179 31.19 1.35 -18.76
C GLN A 179 31.17 2.04 -17.38
N ARG A 180 30.84 3.32 -17.33
CA ARG A 180 30.69 4.13 -16.14
C ARG A 180 29.22 4.50 -15.95
N ILE A 181 28.53 3.66 -15.18
CA ILE A 181 27.09 3.78 -14.96
C ILE A 181 26.88 4.12 -13.48
N ALA A 182 26.15 5.18 -13.19
CA ALA A 182 25.80 5.54 -11.84
C ALA A 182 24.41 4.98 -11.46
N LEU A 183 24.23 4.68 -10.16
CA LEU A 183 22.93 4.49 -9.55
C LEU A 183 22.75 5.52 -8.44
N LEU A 184 21.69 6.34 -8.54
CA LEU A 184 21.20 7.17 -7.45
C LEU A 184 20.12 6.40 -6.71
N GLY A 185 20.45 5.83 -5.54
CA GLY A 185 19.55 5.05 -4.72
C GLY A 185 19.15 5.80 -3.44
N GLU A 186 17.97 5.53 -2.91
CA GLU A 186 17.57 6.07 -1.61
C GLU A 186 18.45 5.54 -0.48
N ASN A 187 18.65 6.38 0.54
CA ASN A 187 19.47 6.06 1.71
C ASN A 187 18.64 5.44 2.85
N ASN A 188 17.81 4.48 2.53
CA ASN A 188 16.99 3.77 3.51
C ASN A 188 17.06 2.23 3.33
N ASN A 189 16.49 1.49 4.28
CA ASN A 189 16.55 0.03 4.34
C ASN A 189 15.27 -0.65 3.82
N GLN A 190 14.48 0.03 3.02
CA GLN A 190 13.28 -0.56 2.43
C GLN A 190 13.67 -1.69 1.47
N ALA A 191 12.91 -2.76 1.51
CA ALA A 191 13.24 -4.00 0.79
C ALA A 191 13.40 -3.78 -0.72
N PHE A 192 12.53 -2.97 -1.34
CA PHE A 192 12.61 -2.68 -2.77
C PHE A 192 13.86 -1.88 -3.15
N ILE A 193 14.36 -0.99 -2.28
CA ILE A 193 15.61 -0.25 -2.50
C ILE A 193 16.80 -1.20 -2.51
N LEU A 194 16.85 -2.11 -1.53
CA LEU A 194 17.91 -3.13 -1.47
C LEU A 194 17.88 -4.04 -2.68
N GLN A 195 16.71 -4.45 -3.15
CA GLN A 195 16.54 -5.27 -4.35
C GLN A 195 17.04 -4.54 -5.61
N ARG A 196 16.69 -3.26 -5.79
CA ARG A 196 17.14 -2.43 -6.92
C ARG A 196 18.65 -2.29 -6.91
N ARG A 197 19.22 -1.97 -5.75
CA ARG A 197 20.67 -1.87 -5.58
C ARG A 197 21.37 -3.18 -5.94
N ASN A 198 20.86 -4.32 -5.46
CA ASN A 198 21.45 -5.63 -5.75
C ASN A 198 21.39 -5.96 -7.25
N GLY A 199 20.26 -5.67 -7.92
CA GLY A 199 20.13 -5.86 -9.36
C GLY A 199 21.16 -5.04 -10.18
N TYR A 200 21.42 -3.82 -9.76
CA TYR A 200 22.48 -2.98 -10.36
C TYR A 200 23.88 -3.58 -10.12
N LEU A 201 24.21 -3.91 -8.86
CA LEU A 201 25.53 -4.42 -8.51
C LEU A 201 25.85 -5.74 -9.20
N ASP A 202 24.88 -6.65 -9.27
CA ASP A 202 25.06 -7.95 -9.90
C ASP A 202 25.28 -7.80 -11.43
N ALA A 203 24.52 -6.93 -12.08
CA ALA A 203 24.71 -6.67 -13.52
C ALA A 203 26.09 -6.07 -13.84
N LEU A 204 26.60 -5.16 -12.99
CA LEU A 204 27.97 -4.63 -13.13
C LEU A 204 29.02 -5.71 -12.91
N ARG A 205 28.86 -6.52 -11.85
CA ARG A 205 29.77 -7.62 -11.50
C ARG A 205 29.88 -8.63 -12.66
N GLU A 206 28.76 -9.03 -13.23
CA GLU A 206 28.72 -9.94 -14.39
C GLU A 206 29.49 -9.38 -15.61
N ALA A 207 29.47 -8.07 -15.78
CA ALA A 207 30.18 -7.39 -16.86
C ALA A 207 31.63 -7.00 -16.50
N GLY A 208 32.08 -7.28 -15.28
CA GLY A 208 33.42 -6.89 -14.83
C GLY A 208 33.60 -5.36 -14.67
N LEU A 209 32.50 -4.62 -14.46
CA LEU A 209 32.52 -3.18 -14.31
C LEU A 209 32.54 -2.73 -12.85
N SER A 210 33.01 -1.51 -12.61
CA SER A 210 33.11 -0.91 -11.27
C SER A 210 31.77 -0.33 -10.82
N ASP A 211 31.50 -0.39 -9.52
CA ASP A 211 30.38 0.23 -8.82
C ASP A 211 30.72 1.59 -8.17
N ALA A 212 31.86 2.19 -8.55
CA ALA A 212 32.39 3.43 -7.96
C ALA A 212 31.40 4.63 -8.02
N TRP A 213 30.42 4.56 -8.89
CA TRP A 213 29.41 5.63 -9.12
C TRP A 213 28.08 5.38 -8.41
N LEU A 214 27.99 4.38 -7.50
CA LEU A 214 26.82 4.21 -6.63
C LEU A 214 26.75 5.36 -5.61
N ARG A 215 25.57 5.99 -5.49
CA ARG A 215 25.29 7.03 -4.49
C ARG A 215 24.01 6.72 -3.74
N SER A 216 24.06 6.87 -2.42
CA SER A 216 22.89 6.78 -1.54
C SER A 216 22.50 8.20 -1.12
N VAL A 217 21.33 8.66 -1.54
CA VAL A 217 20.90 10.05 -1.38
C VAL A 217 19.45 10.11 -0.86
N PRO A 218 19.06 11.20 -0.19
CA PRO A 218 17.66 11.39 0.17
C PRO A 218 16.75 11.41 -1.06
N ALA A 219 15.55 10.81 -0.97
CA ALA A 219 14.55 10.77 -2.05
C ALA A 219 13.92 12.14 -2.32
N THR A 220 14.72 13.08 -2.77
CA THR A 220 14.32 14.46 -3.08
C THR A 220 14.93 14.91 -4.41
N ARG A 221 14.24 15.82 -5.10
CA ARG A 221 14.79 16.46 -6.32
C ARG A 221 16.16 17.09 -6.06
N ARG A 222 16.32 17.78 -4.92
CA ARG A 222 17.60 18.38 -4.52
C ARG A 222 18.69 17.32 -4.29
N GLY A 223 18.33 16.16 -3.70
CA GLY A 223 19.27 15.05 -3.52
C GLY A 223 19.78 14.53 -4.86
N GLY A 224 18.87 14.28 -5.82
CA GLY A 224 19.23 13.88 -7.20
C GLY A 224 20.15 14.90 -7.87
N TYR A 225 19.78 16.18 -7.83
CA TYR A 225 20.57 17.27 -8.41
C TYR A 225 21.99 17.35 -7.83
N GLN A 226 22.12 17.35 -6.51
CA GLN A 226 23.42 17.46 -5.86
C GLN A 226 24.32 16.26 -6.16
N ALA A 227 23.77 15.03 -6.07
CA ALA A 227 24.51 13.82 -6.36
C ALA A 227 24.96 13.77 -7.84
N THR A 228 24.12 14.22 -8.77
CA THR A 228 24.48 14.31 -10.19
C THR A 228 25.61 15.30 -10.42
N LEU A 229 25.53 16.50 -9.81
CA LEU A 229 26.62 17.48 -9.92
C LEU A 229 27.95 16.94 -9.35
N GLU A 230 27.92 16.23 -8.22
CA GLU A 230 29.10 15.61 -7.64
C GLU A 230 29.69 14.54 -8.57
N LEU A 231 28.85 13.69 -9.15
CA LEU A 231 29.26 12.65 -10.08
C LEU A 231 29.90 13.24 -11.35
N LEU A 232 29.32 14.31 -11.91
CA LEU A 232 29.83 14.97 -13.11
C LEU A 232 31.16 15.71 -12.89
N ARG A 233 31.53 16.03 -11.65
CA ARG A 233 32.80 16.66 -11.28
C ARG A 233 33.94 15.68 -11.04
N LEU A 234 33.65 14.37 -11.06
CA LEU A 234 34.69 13.35 -10.91
C LEU A 234 35.68 13.43 -12.11
N PRO A 235 36.96 13.05 -11.94
CA PRO A 235 37.91 12.95 -13.01
C PRO A 235 37.41 12.01 -14.12
N GLU A 236 36.72 10.94 -13.74
CA GLU A 236 36.07 10.00 -14.65
C GLU A 236 34.57 9.96 -14.34
N PRO A 237 33.78 10.88 -14.90
CA PRO A 237 32.36 10.95 -14.61
C PRO A 237 31.61 9.76 -15.22
N PRO A 238 30.46 9.37 -14.68
CA PRO A 238 29.59 8.38 -15.30
C PRO A 238 29.09 8.90 -16.65
N THR A 239 28.82 7.98 -17.56
CA THR A 239 28.25 8.27 -18.89
C THR A 239 26.76 7.94 -18.98
N ALA A 240 26.23 7.29 -17.93
CA ALA A 240 24.82 7.00 -17.77
C ALA A 240 24.45 7.00 -16.28
N ILE A 241 23.22 7.37 -15.98
CA ILE A 241 22.68 7.40 -14.62
C ILE A 241 21.35 6.64 -14.59
N ILE A 242 21.22 5.75 -13.61
CA ILE A 242 19.97 5.10 -13.24
C ILE A 242 19.49 5.77 -11.96
N THR A 243 18.21 6.07 -11.85
CA THR A 243 17.59 6.57 -10.63
C THR A 243 16.57 5.57 -10.13
N ASP A 244 16.55 5.31 -8.83
CA ASP A 244 15.61 4.36 -8.23
C ASP A 244 14.23 4.94 -7.95
N CYS A 245 14.08 6.27 -8.02
CA CYS A 245 12.80 6.95 -7.89
C CYS A 245 12.70 8.18 -8.81
N ASN A 246 11.46 8.59 -9.11
CA ASN A 246 11.17 9.71 -10.00
C ASN A 246 11.75 11.03 -9.49
N THR A 247 11.72 11.25 -8.16
CA THR A 247 12.24 12.48 -7.56
C THR A 247 13.74 12.65 -7.73
N HIS A 248 14.52 11.55 -7.77
CA HIS A 248 15.94 11.59 -8.14
C HIS A 248 16.10 11.94 -9.62
N GLY A 249 15.30 11.31 -10.50
CA GLY A 249 15.34 11.56 -11.94
C GLY A 249 14.95 13.00 -12.28
N ASP A 250 13.98 13.57 -11.60
CA ASP A 250 13.57 14.97 -11.79
C ASP A 250 14.68 15.97 -11.39
N GLY A 251 15.61 15.56 -10.55
CA GLY A 251 16.72 16.37 -10.07
C GLY A 251 18.02 16.17 -10.86
N ALA A 252 18.17 14.99 -11.50
CA ALA A 252 19.38 14.62 -12.24
C ALA A 252 19.43 15.27 -13.62
#